data_9179a46355df61c69667953aab82e283
#
_entry.id   9179a46355df61c69667953aab82e283
#
_cell.length_a   1.000
_cell.length_b   1.000
_cell.length_c   1.000
_cell.angle_alpha   90.00
_cell.angle_beta   90.00
_cell.angle_gamma   90.00
#
_symmetry.space_group_name_H-M   'P 1'
#
loop_
_entity.id
_entity.type
_entity.pdbx_description
1 polymer ?
#
loop_
_entity_poly.entity_id
_entity_poly.type
_entity_poly.pdbx_seq_one_letter_code
_entity_poly.pdbx_strand_id
1 'polypeptide(L)'
;MRGGLRGLGPRGIRWLILTAGVLVLLLIAAVVYVRRVEPVEVIGTLLFIPVFLALTLWGWRGGLALGLLAAATYTWLRAPAIEAVGLDRFIGLIVSRTIAYVAFGAIGGWAARQLQLSLTKLELYDQIDDATGLYNARFFLEQTELEDSRAKRYRTMYSVASVDVPQNALERLRGRRRVRALRDLGRMIRTSVRTVDRAVHADDGIYHRFTVILPETGREGARVFAGRLAERVAAHYTERGADLQADRLQLTVATGPEDEEELRRLRDEYAAINRAEHPDPPGS
;
A
#
# COMPACT_ATOMS: atom_id res chain seq x y z
N MET A 1 -2.88 2.60 24.87
CA MET A 1 -2.22 3.62 24.03
C MET A 1 -1.77 3.01 22.70
N ARG A 2 -2.71 2.57 21.81
CA ARG A 2 -2.41 1.95 20.50
C ARG A 2 -3.15 2.62 19.32
N GLY A 3 -3.62 3.88 19.49
CA GLY A 3 -4.50 4.57 18.51
C GLY A 3 -3.87 5.70 17.69
N GLY A 4 -2.60 6.07 17.89
CA GLY A 4 -2.07 7.35 17.41
C GLY A 4 -1.45 7.38 15.99
N LEU A 5 -1.18 6.25 15.32
CA LEU A 5 -0.44 6.24 14.04
C LEU A 5 -1.25 5.74 12.83
N ARG A 6 -2.46 5.22 13.04
CA ARG A 6 -3.29 4.67 11.95
C ARG A 6 -4.05 5.70 11.11
N GLY A 7 -4.03 6.98 11.50
CA GLY A 7 -4.75 8.06 10.80
C GLY A 7 -3.89 9.00 9.95
N LEU A 8 -2.57 8.79 9.88
CA LEU A 8 -1.68 9.65 9.09
C LEU A 8 -1.47 9.05 7.70
N GLY A 9 -1.99 9.71 6.67
CA GLY A 9 -1.68 9.36 5.30
C GLY A 9 -0.16 9.41 5.01
N PRO A 10 0.32 8.85 3.89
CA PRO A 10 1.76 8.72 3.55
C PRO A 10 2.54 10.04 3.66
N ARG A 11 1.89 11.18 3.36
CA ARG A 11 2.46 12.51 3.53
C ARG A 11 2.65 12.88 5.01
N GLY A 12 1.68 12.54 5.87
CA GLY A 12 1.75 12.81 7.31
C GLY A 12 2.87 12.02 7.99
N ILE A 13 3.04 10.74 7.65
CA ILE A 13 4.12 9.89 8.17
C ILE A 13 5.49 10.45 7.75
N ARG A 14 5.65 10.91 6.51
CA ARG A 14 6.89 11.51 6.03
C ARG A 14 7.25 12.78 6.81
N TRP A 15 6.28 13.68 7.04
CA TRP A 15 6.50 14.89 7.84
C TRP A 15 6.83 14.56 9.30
N LEU A 16 6.20 13.55 9.87
CA LEU A 16 6.48 13.10 11.23
C LEU A 16 7.92 12.56 11.37
N ILE A 17 8.39 11.76 10.41
CA ILE A 17 9.78 11.27 10.39
C ILE A 17 10.76 12.43 10.26
N LEU A 18 10.49 13.40 9.37
CA LEU A 18 11.35 14.57 9.17
C LEU A 18 11.43 15.42 10.45
N THR A 19 10.31 15.75 11.06
CA THR A 19 10.29 16.57 12.28
C THR A 19 10.94 15.86 13.45
N ALA A 20 10.63 14.59 13.68
CA ALA A 20 11.23 13.79 14.75
C ALA A 20 12.74 13.65 14.58
N GLY A 21 13.21 13.35 13.35
CA GLY A 21 14.63 13.21 13.07
C GLY A 21 15.41 14.52 13.28
N VAL A 22 14.87 15.65 12.81
CA VAL A 22 15.48 16.97 13.04
C VAL A 22 15.51 17.31 14.53
N LEU A 23 14.44 17.04 15.27
CA LEU A 23 14.40 17.26 16.72
C LEU A 23 15.45 16.45 17.47
N VAL A 24 15.63 15.17 17.10
CA VAL A 24 16.67 14.32 17.71
C VAL A 24 18.06 14.88 17.44
N LEU A 25 18.36 15.31 16.20
CA LEU A 25 19.65 15.90 15.84
C LEU A 25 19.90 17.22 16.58
N LEU A 26 18.87 18.06 16.72
CA LEU A 26 18.96 19.31 17.52
C LEU A 26 19.18 19.01 19.00
N LEU A 27 18.53 17.98 19.55
CA LEU A 27 18.74 17.58 20.93
C LEU A 27 20.19 17.09 21.15
N ILE A 28 20.73 16.29 20.24
CA ILE A 28 22.13 15.86 20.29
C ILE A 28 23.07 17.06 20.24
N ALA A 29 22.85 18.01 19.34
CA ALA A 29 23.65 19.21 19.23
C ALA A 29 23.57 20.06 20.53
N ALA A 30 22.38 20.17 21.14
CA ALA A 30 22.20 20.86 22.40
C ALA A 30 22.96 20.18 23.55
N VAL A 31 22.96 18.85 23.64
CA VAL A 31 23.74 18.09 24.63
C VAL A 31 25.24 18.34 24.44
N VAL A 32 25.74 18.31 23.20
CA VAL A 32 27.16 18.59 22.88
C VAL A 32 27.52 20.00 23.30
N TYR A 33 26.64 20.98 23.02
CA TYR A 33 26.83 22.38 23.42
C TYR A 33 26.89 22.54 24.96
N VAL A 34 25.95 21.94 25.70
CA VAL A 34 25.90 22.01 27.17
C VAL A 34 27.14 21.36 27.81
N ARG A 35 27.68 20.33 27.19
CA ARG A 35 28.93 19.66 27.61
C ARG A 35 30.17 20.53 27.36
N ARG A 36 30.02 21.76 26.87
CA ARG A 36 31.12 22.72 26.56
C ARG A 36 32.19 22.14 25.64
N VAL A 37 31.76 21.31 24.68
CA VAL A 37 32.62 20.81 23.61
C VAL A 37 32.90 21.97 22.64
N GLU A 38 34.02 21.92 21.93
CA GLU A 38 34.41 22.93 20.97
C GLU A 38 33.27 23.34 20.02
N PRO A 39 33.08 24.65 19.73
CA PRO A 39 31.96 25.10 18.86
C PRO A 39 31.95 24.43 17.49
N VAL A 40 33.11 24.07 16.92
CA VAL A 40 33.23 23.38 15.64
C VAL A 40 32.59 21.98 15.70
N GLU A 41 32.64 21.28 16.84
CA GLU A 41 31.99 20.00 17.03
C GLU A 41 30.46 20.11 17.09
N VAL A 42 29.95 21.20 17.66
CA VAL A 42 28.51 21.52 17.66
C VAL A 42 28.04 21.74 16.21
N ILE A 43 28.76 22.54 15.43
CA ILE A 43 28.47 22.79 14.02
C ILE A 43 28.57 21.46 13.24
N GLY A 44 29.62 20.65 13.48
CA GLY A 44 29.78 19.34 12.88
C GLY A 44 28.56 18.41 13.16
N THR A 45 27.98 18.50 14.35
CA THR A 45 26.76 17.73 14.66
C THR A 45 25.54 18.28 13.93
N LEU A 46 25.41 19.60 13.79
CA LEU A 46 24.32 20.23 13.04
C LEU A 46 24.38 19.91 11.53
N LEU A 47 25.55 19.64 10.95
CA LEU A 47 25.71 19.25 9.56
C LEU A 47 25.03 17.89 9.22
N PHE A 48 24.69 17.08 10.20
CA PHE A 48 23.84 15.90 9.96
C PHE A 48 22.40 16.25 9.55
N ILE A 49 21.89 17.44 9.88
CA ILE A 49 20.54 17.88 9.53
C ILE A 49 20.35 17.96 8.00
N PRO A 50 21.17 18.72 7.24
CA PRO A 50 21.04 18.74 5.78
C PRO A 50 21.26 17.37 5.14
N VAL A 51 22.16 16.52 5.68
CA VAL A 51 22.35 15.15 5.20
C VAL A 51 21.08 14.33 5.42
N PHE A 52 20.45 14.43 6.61
CA PHE A 52 19.19 13.76 6.93
C PHE A 52 18.04 14.21 6.02
N LEU A 53 17.91 15.50 5.78
CA LEU A 53 16.91 16.02 4.85
C LEU A 53 17.12 15.48 3.43
N ALA A 54 18.37 15.51 2.95
CA ALA A 54 18.72 15.05 1.61
C ALA A 54 18.46 13.55 1.42
N LEU A 55 18.84 12.70 2.38
CA LEU A 55 18.58 11.25 2.29
C LEU A 55 17.07 10.93 2.27
N THR A 56 16.27 11.75 2.98
CA THR A 56 14.82 11.54 3.05
C THR A 56 14.09 12.05 1.80
N LEU A 57 14.61 13.14 1.17
CA LEU A 57 14.00 13.78 0.01
C LEU A 57 14.48 13.16 -1.32
N TRP A 58 15.78 12.89 -1.45
CA TRP A 58 16.44 12.44 -2.68
C TRP A 58 17.07 11.03 -2.56
N GLY A 59 16.84 10.35 -1.42
CA GLY A 59 17.35 9.01 -1.17
C GLY A 59 18.88 8.95 -0.99
N TRP A 60 19.47 7.78 -1.25
CA TRP A 60 20.89 7.53 -0.99
C TRP A 60 21.85 8.45 -1.77
N ARG A 61 21.49 8.85 -3.01
CA ARG A 61 22.30 9.77 -3.83
C ARG A 61 22.36 11.16 -3.23
N GLY A 62 21.21 11.67 -2.76
CA GLY A 62 21.15 12.94 -2.07
C GLY A 62 21.90 12.92 -0.74
N GLY A 63 21.69 11.86 0.04
CA GLY A 63 22.39 11.63 1.30
C GLY A 63 23.91 11.56 1.13
N LEU A 64 24.40 10.83 0.11
CA LEU A 64 25.82 10.74 -0.22
C LEU A 64 26.40 12.09 -0.63
N ALA A 65 25.74 12.81 -1.54
CA ALA A 65 26.22 14.12 -2.02
C ALA A 65 26.32 15.15 -0.88
N LEU A 66 25.27 15.26 -0.06
CA LEU A 66 25.26 16.16 1.09
C LEU A 66 26.19 15.67 2.21
N GLY A 67 26.39 14.35 2.35
CA GLY A 67 27.38 13.78 3.27
C GLY A 67 28.81 14.19 2.92
N LEU A 68 29.18 14.13 1.63
CA LEU A 68 30.49 14.61 1.14
C LEU A 68 30.62 16.13 1.30
N LEU A 69 29.59 16.90 1.01
CA LEU A 69 29.59 18.35 1.22
C LEU A 69 29.74 18.71 2.70
N ALA A 70 29.04 18.01 3.59
CA ALA A 70 29.18 18.19 5.04
C ALA A 70 30.61 17.87 5.51
N ALA A 71 31.23 16.81 5.00
CA ALA A 71 32.62 16.48 5.29
C ALA A 71 33.59 17.56 4.83
N ALA A 72 33.41 18.07 3.62
CA ALA A 72 34.21 19.20 3.10
C ALA A 72 34.03 20.46 3.94
N THR A 73 32.81 20.81 4.31
CA THR A 73 32.49 21.97 5.17
C THR A 73 33.11 21.81 6.56
N TYR A 74 33.02 20.61 7.16
CA TYR A 74 33.64 20.36 8.47
C TYR A 74 35.16 20.51 8.41
N THR A 75 35.80 19.95 7.37
CA THR A 75 37.25 20.08 7.15
C THR A 75 37.66 21.54 6.96
N TRP A 76 36.90 22.31 6.19
CA TRP A 76 37.13 23.73 6.00
C TRP A 76 37.03 24.53 7.31
N LEU A 77 36.04 24.25 8.16
CA LEU A 77 35.88 24.85 9.48
C LEU A 77 37.08 24.56 10.41
N ARG A 78 37.78 23.47 10.21
CA ARG A 78 38.99 23.08 10.96
C ARG A 78 40.27 23.69 10.40
N ALA A 79 40.26 24.29 9.21
CA ALA A 79 41.48 24.82 8.57
C ALA A 79 42.29 25.77 9.46
N PRO A 80 41.71 26.74 10.18
CA PRO A 80 42.50 27.63 11.05
C PRO A 80 43.21 26.89 12.20
N ALA A 81 42.57 25.88 12.76
CA ALA A 81 43.16 25.07 13.82
C ALA A 81 44.27 24.13 13.29
N ILE A 82 44.10 23.61 12.06
CA ILE A 82 45.11 22.80 11.38
C ILE A 82 46.38 23.62 11.09
N GLU A 83 46.21 24.86 10.62
CA GLU A 83 47.33 25.78 10.37
C GLU A 83 48.08 26.11 11.66
N ALA A 84 47.40 26.27 12.80
CA ALA A 84 47.99 26.63 14.08
C ALA A 84 48.71 25.48 14.79
N VAL A 85 48.23 24.22 14.68
CA VAL A 85 48.66 23.09 15.53
C VAL A 85 49.14 21.86 14.72
N GLY A 86 48.92 21.86 13.43
CA GLY A 86 49.27 20.75 12.52
C GLY A 86 48.14 19.78 12.24
N LEU A 87 48.18 19.15 11.05
CA LEU A 87 47.15 18.21 10.55
C LEU A 87 47.06 16.94 11.37
N ASP A 88 48.19 16.42 11.82
CA ASP A 88 48.27 15.09 12.50
C ASP A 88 47.36 15.01 13.71
N ARG A 89 47.11 16.14 14.38
CA ARG A 89 46.24 16.19 15.55
C ARG A 89 44.73 16.07 15.22
N PHE A 90 44.35 16.46 14.01
CA PHE A 90 42.95 16.52 13.57
C PHE A 90 42.57 15.44 12.56
N ILE A 91 43.52 14.72 11.96
CA ILE A 91 43.26 13.76 10.89
C ILE A 91 42.28 12.66 11.32
N GLY A 92 42.39 12.15 12.55
CA GLY A 92 41.47 11.14 13.08
C GLY A 92 40.03 11.66 13.23
N LEU A 93 39.86 12.93 13.65
CA LEU A 93 38.55 13.57 13.75
C LEU A 93 37.94 13.83 12.37
N ILE A 94 38.71 14.32 11.42
CA ILE A 94 38.25 14.60 10.06
C ILE A 94 37.82 13.28 9.38
N VAL A 95 38.65 12.25 9.47
CA VAL A 95 38.35 10.93 8.88
C VAL A 95 37.10 10.31 9.51
N SER A 96 36.99 10.31 10.84
CA SER A 96 35.82 9.74 11.54
C SER A 96 34.55 10.50 11.20
N ARG A 97 34.57 11.85 11.11
CA ARG A 97 33.41 12.65 10.71
C ARG A 97 33.05 12.43 9.25
N THR A 98 34.02 12.35 8.35
CA THR A 98 33.77 12.04 6.93
C THR A 98 33.08 10.69 6.79
N ILE A 99 33.60 9.65 7.44
CA ILE A 99 32.98 8.32 7.44
C ILE A 99 31.57 8.41 8.01
N ALA A 100 31.36 9.13 9.11
CA ALA A 100 30.04 9.26 9.75
C ALA A 100 29.03 9.93 8.82
N TYR A 101 29.36 11.05 8.16
CA TYR A 101 28.43 11.72 7.25
C TYR A 101 28.12 10.88 6.01
N VAL A 102 29.13 10.26 5.39
CA VAL A 102 28.98 9.43 4.20
C VAL A 102 28.17 8.16 4.53
N ALA A 103 28.53 7.46 5.62
CA ALA A 103 27.82 6.28 6.05
C ALA A 103 26.37 6.60 6.43
N PHE A 104 26.13 7.67 7.17
CA PHE A 104 24.78 8.09 7.53
C PHE A 104 23.94 8.43 6.31
N GLY A 105 24.49 9.17 5.33
CA GLY A 105 23.80 9.51 4.10
C GLY A 105 23.51 8.30 3.22
N ALA A 106 24.50 7.42 3.02
CA ALA A 106 24.37 6.24 2.16
C ALA A 106 23.46 5.17 2.78
N ILE A 107 23.77 4.75 4.02
CA ILE A 107 23.03 3.69 4.72
C ILE A 107 21.62 4.16 5.06
N GLY A 108 21.47 5.38 5.59
CA GLY A 108 20.18 5.96 5.89
C GLY A 108 19.29 6.10 4.65
N GLY A 109 19.87 6.56 3.53
CA GLY A 109 19.14 6.66 2.26
C GLY A 109 18.75 5.30 1.66
N TRP A 110 19.59 4.28 1.82
CA TRP A 110 19.26 2.89 1.44
C TRP A 110 18.15 2.34 2.33
N ALA A 111 18.23 2.51 3.64
CA ALA A 111 17.21 2.05 4.58
C ALA A 111 15.86 2.74 4.34
N ALA A 112 15.84 4.06 4.09
CA ALA A 112 14.64 4.81 3.75
C ALA A 112 13.97 4.24 2.47
N ARG A 113 14.76 3.89 1.45
CA ARG A 113 14.24 3.28 0.23
C ARG A 113 13.66 1.89 0.48
N GLN A 114 14.31 1.04 1.29
CA GLN A 114 13.78 -0.28 1.64
C GLN A 114 12.47 -0.17 2.41
N LEU A 115 12.37 0.77 3.33
CA LEU A 115 11.12 1.04 4.05
C LEU A 115 9.99 1.47 3.10
N GLN A 116 10.26 2.37 2.16
CA GLN A 116 9.28 2.78 1.14
C GLN A 116 8.80 1.60 0.31
N LEU A 117 9.72 0.75 -0.19
CA LEU A 117 9.36 -0.45 -0.95
C LEU A 117 8.52 -1.44 -0.14
N SER A 118 8.79 -1.56 1.16
CA SER A 118 8.00 -2.42 2.06
C SER A 118 6.60 -1.86 2.30
N LEU A 119 6.45 -0.54 2.44
CA LEU A 119 5.14 0.11 2.58
C LEU A 119 4.31 -0.02 1.30
N THR A 120 4.91 0.17 0.12
CA THR A 120 4.20 -0.05 -1.16
C THR A 120 3.73 -1.50 -1.32
N LYS A 121 4.52 -2.48 -0.84
CA LYS A 121 4.06 -3.88 -0.82
C LYS A 121 2.86 -4.07 0.10
N LEU A 122 2.82 -3.43 1.27
CA LEU A 122 1.67 -3.49 2.17
C LEU A 122 0.42 -2.88 1.53
N GLU A 123 0.52 -1.78 0.79
CA GLU A 123 -0.58 -1.19 0.03
C GLU A 123 -1.12 -2.14 -1.06
N LEU A 124 -0.26 -2.94 -1.70
CA LEU A 124 -0.68 -3.99 -2.64
C LEU A 124 -1.38 -5.17 -1.93
N TYR A 125 -0.96 -5.52 -0.71
CA TYR A 125 -1.66 -6.53 0.10
C TYR A 125 -3.05 -6.05 0.57
N ASP A 126 -3.24 -4.73 0.71
CA ASP A 126 -4.52 -4.11 1.09
C ASP A 126 -5.60 -4.18 -0.04
N GLN A 127 -5.27 -4.74 -1.20
CA GLN A 127 -6.20 -5.00 -2.31
C GLN A 127 -6.70 -6.45 -2.37
N ILE A 128 -6.25 -7.32 -1.46
CA ILE A 128 -6.59 -8.73 -1.44
C ILE A 128 -7.49 -9.03 -0.24
N ASP A 129 -8.57 -9.75 -0.50
CA ASP A 129 -9.46 -10.25 0.55
C ASP A 129 -8.83 -11.45 1.28
N ASP A 130 -8.69 -11.36 2.59
CA ASP A 130 -8.03 -12.36 3.43
C ASP A 130 -8.77 -13.70 3.49
N ALA A 131 -10.09 -13.68 3.31
CA ALA A 131 -10.92 -14.87 3.39
C ALA A 131 -10.78 -15.76 2.16
N THR A 132 -10.78 -15.16 0.97
CA THR A 132 -10.82 -15.86 -0.33
C THR A 132 -9.49 -15.83 -1.08
N GLY A 133 -8.65 -14.82 -0.83
CA GLY A 133 -7.45 -14.54 -1.62
C GLY A 133 -7.73 -13.95 -3.01
N LEU A 134 -8.97 -13.52 -3.29
CA LEU A 134 -9.35 -12.73 -4.45
C LEU A 134 -9.05 -11.24 -4.17
N TYR A 135 -9.25 -10.38 -5.18
CA TYR A 135 -9.22 -8.94 -4.95
C TYR A 135 -10.41 -8.51 -4.07
N ASN A 136 -10.28 -7.39 -3.37
CA ASN A 136 -11.31 -6.84 -2.48
C ASN A 136 -12.14 -5.72 -3.11
N ALA A 137 -13.06 -5.13 -2.33
CA ALA A 137 -13.93 -4.04 -2.77
C ALA A 137 -13.17 -2.80 -3.25
N ARG A 138 -12.07 -2.44 -2.61
CA ARG A 138 -11.23 -1.30 -3.01
C ARG A 138 -10.65 -1.50 -4.40
N PHE A 139 -10.10 -2.68 -4.67
CA PHE A 139 -9.58 -3.01 -6.00
C PHE A 139 -10.65 -2.94 -7.07
N PHE A 140 -11.88 -3.39 -6.77
CA PHE A 140 -13.01 -3.31 -7.72
C PHE A 140 -13.27 -1.87 -8.17
N LEU A 141 -13.30 -0.93 -7.22
CA LEU A 141 -13.53 0.48 -7.53
C LEU A 141 -12.44 1.06 -8.44
N GLU A 142 -11.18 0.86 -8.08
CA GLU A 142 -10.03 1.36 -8.84
C GLU A 142 -9.98 0.75 -10.25
N GLN A 143 -10.21 -0.56 -10.36
CA GLN A 143 -10.13 -1.27 -11.64
C GLN A 143 -11.30 -0.93 -12.56
N THR A 144 -12.52 -0.82 -12.05
CA THR A 144 -13.68 -0.44 -12.89
C THR A 144 -13.60 0.99 -13.39
N GLU A 145 -13.03 1.92 -12.63
CA GLU A 145 -12.76 3.28 -13.09
C GLU A 145 -11.72 3.30 -14.22
N LEU A 146 -10.68 2.47 -14.10
CA LEU A 146 -9.66 2.32 -15.11
C LEU A 146 -10.24 1.74 -16.42
N GLU A 147 -11.04 0.66 -16.33
CA GLU A 147 -11.66 0.05 -17.50
C GLU A 147 -12.67 0.98 -18.18
N ASP A 148 -13.43 1.76 -17.38
CA ASP A 148 -14.34 2.78 -17.91
C ASP A 148 -13.61 3.87 -18.71
N SER A 149 -12.49 4.35 -18.16
CA SER A 149 -11.61 5.30 -18.82
C SER A 149 -11.00 4.74 -20.11
N ARG A 150 -10.62 3.46 -20.10
CA ARG A 150 -10.11 2.75 -21.30
C ARG A 150 -11.19 2.57 -22.35
N ALA A 151 -12.39 2.12 -21.95
CA ALA A 151 -13.52 1.92 -22.84
C ALA A 151 -13.91 3.21 -23.56
N LYS A 152 -13.97 4.33 -22.84
CA LYS A 152 -14.24 5.66 -23.43
C LYS A 152 -13.15 6.11 -24.38
N ARG A 153 -11.86 5.90 -24.05
CA ARG A 153 -10.73 6.36 -24.85
C ARG A 153 -10.52 5.54 -26.11
N TYR A 154 -10.63 4.21 -26.02
CA TYR A 154 -10.30 3.29 -27.08
C TYR A 154 -11.53 2.71 -27.80
N ARG A 155 -12.74 3.12 -27.39
CA ARG A 155 -14.01 2.62 -27.91
C ARG A 155 -14.12 1.09 -27.81
N THR A 156 -13.58 0.53 -26.72
CA THR A 156 -13.72 -0.87 -26.36
C THR A 156 -14.89 -1.04 -25.40
N MET A 157 -15.15 -2.27 -24.98
CA MET A 157 -16.15 -2.60 -23.98
C MET A 157 -15.52 -3.44 -22.87
N TYR A 158 -16.13 -3.43 -21.70
CA TYR A 158 -15.85 -4.35 -20.63
C TYR A 158 -17.14 -4.76 -19.94
N SER A 159 -17.17 -5.89 -19.29
CA SER A 159 -18.33 -6.31 -18.53
C SER A 159 -17.93 -6.65 -17.10
N VAL A 160 -18.91 -6.53 -16.22
CA VAL A 160 -18.84 -6.96 -14.83
C VAL A 160 -19.90 -8.06 -14.65
N ALA A 161 -19.48 -9.21 -14.15
CA ALA A 161 -20.36 -10.33 -13.83
C ALA A 161 -20.27 -10.65 -12.34
N SER A 162 -21.36 -10.54 -11.60
CA SER A 162 -21.45 -10.79 -10.17
C SER A 162 -22.37 -11.97 -9.85
N VAL A 163 -21.96 -12.76 -8.86
CA VAL A 163 -22.75 -13.85 -8.27
C VAL A 163 -22.80 -13.60 -6.77
N ASP A 164 -23.99 -13.34 -6.26
CA ASP A 164 -24.24 -13.07 -4.85
C ASP A 164 -24.73 -14.32 -4.13
N VAL A 165 -23.99 -14.78 -3.12
CA VAL A 165 -24.28 -15.95 -2.30
C VAL A 165 -24.81 -15.48 -0.95
N PRO A 166 -26.07 -15.80 -0.58
CA PRO A 166 -26.60 -15.42 0.72
C PRO A 166 -25.77 -16.02 1.87
N GLN A 167 -25.46 -15.22 2.90
CA GLN A 167 -24.68 -15.70 4.04
C GLN A 167 -25.34 -16.85 4.79
N ASN A 168 -26.69 -16.87 4.86
CA ASN A 168 -27.44 -17.93 5.50
C ASN A 168 -27.26 -19.30 4.81
N ALA A 169 -26.97 -19.34 3.50
CA ALA A 169 -26.63 -20.58 2.79
C ALA A 169 -25.37 -21.24 3.34
N LEU A 170 -24.49 -20.47 4.02
CA LEU A 170 -23.24 -20.94 4.60
C LEU A 170 -23.34 -21.21 6.11
N GLU A 171 -24.49 -21.06 6.74
CA GLU A 171 -24.67 -21.24 8.20
C GLU A 171 -24.35 -22.65 8.68
N ARG A 172 -24.57 -23.66 7.83
CA ARG A 172 -24.19 -25.06 8.11
C ARG A 172 -22.69 -25.28 8.16
N LEU A 173 -21.91 -24.36 7.55
CA LEU A 173 -20.44 -24.36 7.57
C LEU A 173 -19.95 -23.42 8.69
N ARG A 174 -19.49 -23.99 9.82
CA ARG A 174 -19.03 -23.17 10.97
C ARG A 174 -17.50 -23.18 11.12
N GLY A 175 -16.98 -22.06 11.64
CA GLY A 175 -15.59 -21.91 12.03
C GLY A 175 -14.60 -22.21 10.89
N ARG A 176 -13.62 -23.06 11.15
CA ARG A 176 -12.54 -23.39 10.18
C ARG A 176 -13.04 -24.00 8.85
N ARG A 177 -14.20 -24.66 8.86
CA ARG A 177 -14.78 -25.24 7.63
C ARG A 177 -15.28 -24.13 6.69
N ARG A 178 -15.94 -23.09 7.22
CA ARG A 178 -16.37 -21.91 6.44
C ARG A 178 -15.19 -21.20 5.81
N VAL A 179 -14.13 -20.91 6.61
CA VAL A 179 -12.92 -20.24 6.11
C VAL A 179 -12.24 -21.05 5.00
N ARG A 180 -12.16 -22.38 5.15
CA ARG A 180 -11.60 -23.24 4.09
C ARG A 180 -12.46 -23.22 2.83
N ALA A 181 -13.78 -23.32 2.95
CA ALA A 181 -14.69 -23.30 1.82
C ALA A 181 -14.58 -21.99 1.03
N LEU A 182 -14.52 -20.84 1.71
CA LEU A 182 -14.32 -19.53 1.06
C LEU A 182 -12.98 -19.45 0.33
N ARG A 183 -11.89 -19.91 0.98
CA ARG A 183 -10.55 -19.89 0.38
C ARG A 183 -10.44 -20.83 -0.83
N ASP A 184 -11.02 -22.00 -0.74
CA ASP A 184 -11.03 -22.98 -1.85
C ASP A 184 -11.88 -22.45 -3.01
N LEU A 185 -13.01 -21.79 -2.72
CA LEU A 185 -13.83 -21.11 -3.72
C LEU A 185 -13.06 -20.00 -4.43
N GLY A 186 -12.39 -19.13 -3.67
CA GLY A 186 -11.56 -18.08 -4.23
C GLY A 186 -10.47 -18.62 -5.16
N ARG A 187 -9.83 -19.74 -4.77
CA ARG A 187 -8.85 -20.42 -5.61
C ARG A 187 -9.50 -20.97 -6.89
N MET A 188 -10.65 -21.61 -6.78
CA MET A 188 -11.40 -22.15 -7.91
C MET A 188 -11.79 -21.04 -8.90
N ILE A 189 -12.32 -19.91 -8.41
CA ILE A 189 -12.69 -18.77 -9.25
C ILE A 189 -11.44 -18.23 -9.95
N ARG A 190 -10.35 -17.98 -9.21
CA ARG A 190 -9.09 -17.44 -9.76
C ARG A 190 -8.51 -18.33 -10.87
N THR A 191 -8.64 -19.66 -10.76
CA THR A 191 -8.17 -20.58 -11.81
C THR A 191 -9.15 -20.74 -12.96
N SER A 192 -10.38 -20.24 -12.83
CA SER A 192 -11.44 -20.33 -13.83
C SER A 192 -11.53 -19.12 -14.74
N VAL A 193 -10.84 -18.02 -14.40
CA VAL A 193 -10.82 -16.77 -15.16
C VAL A 193 -9.55 -16.67 -16.00
N ARG A 194 -9.59 -15.82 -17.04
CA ARG A 194 -8.42 -15.54 -17.89
C ARG A 194 -7.41 -14.69 -17.12
N THR A 195 -6.17 -14.65 -17.60
CA THR A 195 -5.10 -13.83 -17.00
C THR A 195 -5.44 -12.34 -16.96
N VAL A 196 -6.24 -11.86 -17.92
CA VAL A 196 -6.67 -10.45 -17.99
C VAL A 196 -7.90 -10.15 -17.13
N ASP A 197 -8.70 -11.16 -16.79
CA ASP A 197 -9.88 -11.02 -15.95
C ASP A 197 -9.47 -10.76 -14.50
N ARG A 198 -10.33 -10.08 -13.74
CA ARG A 198 -10.07 -9.75 -12.33
C ARG A 198 -11.22 -10.24 -11.46
N ALA A 199 -10.94 -11.22 -10.64
CA ALA A 199 -11.91 -11.79 -9.71
C ALA A 199 -11.81 -11.10 -8.34
N VAL A 200 -12.95 -10.62 -7.87
CA VAL A 200 -13.13 -9.84 -6.66
C VAL A 200 -14.09 -10.55 -5.71
N HIS A 201 -13.84 -10.45 -4.43
CA HIS A 201 -14.78 -10.83 -3.38
C HIS A 201 -15.09 -9.62 -2.49
N ALA A 202 -16.35 -9.49 -2.09
CA ALA A 202 -16.80 -8.52 -1.11
C ALA A 202 -17.87 -9.16 -0.21
N ASP A 203 -17.92 -8.74 1.05
CA ASP A 203 -18.88 -9.21 2.05
C ASP A 203 -19.65 -7.99 2.58
N ASP A 204 -20.94 -7.90 2.26
CA ASP A 204 -21.82 -6.80 2.74
C ASP A 204 -22.56 -7.15 4.04
N GLY A 205 -22.26 -8.29 4.65
CA GLY A 205 -22.93 -8.81 5.84
C GLY A 205 -24.21 -9.59 5.55
N ILE A 206 -24.73 -9.52 4.32
CA ILE A 206 -25.93 -10.25 3.85
C ILE A 206 -25.54 -11.27 2.80
N TYR A 207 -24.66 -10.87 1.89
CA TYR A 207 -24.19 -11.67 0.77
C TYR A 207 -22.68 -11.74 0.74
N HIS A 208 -22.15 -12.90 0.32
CA HIS A 208 -20.80 -13.00 -0.24
C HIS A 208 -20.90 -12.75 -1.74
N ARG A 209 -20.37 -11.63 -2.19
CA ARG A 209 -20.42 -11.22 -3.59
C ARG A 209 -19.15 -11.62 -4.30
N PHE A 210 -19.24 -12.45 -5.32
CA PHE A 210 -18.14 -12.86 -6.19
C PHE A 210 -18.29 -12.21 -7.55
N THR A 211 -17.46 -11.24 -7.82
CA THR A 211 -17.53 -10.42 -9.04
C THR A 211 -16.31 -10.62 -9.90
N VAL A 212 -16.49 -10.71 -11.20
CA VAL A 212 -15.40 -10.78 -12.16
C VAL A 212 -15.52 -9.62 -13.16
N ILE A 213 -14.45 -8.85 -13.27
CA ILE A 213 -14.30 -7.81 -14.30
C ILE A 213 -13.71 -8.50 -15.52
N LEU A 214 -14.38 -8.34 -16.65
CA LEU A 214 -14.12 -9.03 -17.93
C LEU A 214 -13.77 -7.97 -19.01
N PRO A 215 -12.49 -7.60 -19.15
CA PRO A 215 -12.08 -6.69 -20.23
C PRO A 215 -12.42 -7.27 -21.60
N GLU A 216 -12.73 -6.39 -22.56
CA GLU A 216 -13.03 -6.73 -23.95
C GLU A 216 -14.10 -7.82 -24.11
N THR A 217 -15.06 -7.90 -23.17
CA THR A 217 -16.12 -8.89 -23.17
C THR A 217 -17.47 -8.17 -23.21
N GLY A 218 -18.30 -8.49 -24.18
CA GLY A 218 -19.65 -7.95 -24.31
C GLY A 218 -20.67 -8.68 -23.41
N ARG A 219 -21.88 -8.10 -23.35
CA ARG A 219 -22.99 -8.54 -22.49
C ARG A 219 -23.30 -10.03 -22.58
N GLU A 220 -23.38 -10.57 -23.80
CA GLU A 220 -23.72 -11.98 -24.02
C GLU A 220 -22.64 -12.92 -23.46
N GLY A 221 -21.37 -12.61 -23.75
CA GLY A 221 -20.23 -13.36 -23.20
C GLY A 221 -20.21 -13.31 -21.66
N ALA A 222 -20.51 -12.15 -21.09
CA ALA A 222 -20.56 -11.97 -19.65
C ALA A 222 -21.73 -12.72 -18.99
N ARG A 223 -22.90 -12.79 -19.64
CA ARG A 223 -24.06 -13.60 -19.18
C ARG A 223 -23.73 -15.08 -19.15
N VAL A 224 -23.16 -15.61 -20.24
CA VAL A 224 -22.71 -17.01 -20.31
C VAL A 224 -21.66 -17.30 -19.24
N PHE A 225 -20.74 -16.37 -19.00
CA PHE A 225 -19.74 -16.50 -17.94
C PHE A 225 -20.39 -16.50 -16.55
N ALA A 226 -21.31 -15.56 -16.27
CA ALA A 226 -22.01 -15.46 -14.99
C ALA A 226 -22.79 -16.75 -14.66
N GLY A 227 -23.52 -17.32 -15.64
CA GLY A 227 -24.23 -18.59 -15.46
C GLY A 227 -23.28 -19.73 -15.09
N ARG A 228 -22.19 -19.91 -15.83
CA ARG A 228 -21.17 -20.92 -15.51
C ARG A 228 -20.52 -20.70 -14.15
N LEU A 229 -20.30 -19.45 -13.75
CA LEU A 229 -19.74 -19.11 -12.45
C LEU A 229 -20.72 -19.50 -11.35
N ALA A 230 -22.02 -19.19 -11.50
CA ALA A 230 -23.08 -19.55 -10.55
C ALA A 230 -23.18 -21.06 -10.36
N GLU A 231 -23.18 -21.85 -11.45
CA GLU A 231 -23.18 -23.30 -11.39
C GLU A 231 -22.00 -23.86 -10.60
N ARG A 232 -20.80 -23.35 -10.84
CA ARG A 232 -19.57 -23.74 -10.11
C ARG A 232 -19.61 -23.36 -8.64
N VAL A 233 -20.09 -22.15 -8.33
CA VAL A 233 -20.25 -21.69 -6.95
C VAL A 233 -21.25 -22.55 -6.21
N ALA A 234 -22.42 -22.82 -6.82
CA ALA A 234 -23.43 -23.70 -6.23
C ALA A 234 -22.90 -25.11 -5.99
N ALA A 235 -22.26 -25.72 -6.99
CA ALA A 235 -21.67 -27.08 -6.89
C ALA A 235 -20.64 -27.13 -5.75
N HIS A 236 -19.73 -26.12 -5.68
CA HIS A 236 -18.71 -26.05 -4.65
C HIS A 236 -19.26 -26.06 -3.21
N TYR A 237 -20.37 -25.34 -2.98
CA TYR A 237 -21.02 -25.29 -1.67
C TYR A 237 -21.88 -26.53 -1.40
N THR A 238 -22.57 -27.05 -2.40
CA THR A 238 -23.37 -28.28 -2.28
C THR A 238 -22.50 -29.49 -1.92
N GLU A 239 -21.33 -29.65 -2.54
CA GLU A 239 -20.37 -30.70 -2.19
C GLU A 239 -19.90 -30.62 -0.73
N ARG A 240 -20.01 -29.45 -0.09
CA ARG A 240 -19.62 -29.19 1.31
C ARG A 240 -20.79 -29.22 2.28
N GLY A 241 -21.98 -29.61 1.81
CA GLY A 241 -23.19 -29.82 2.63
C GLY A 241 -24.04 -28.54 2.80
N ALA A 242 -23.83 -27.51 1.99
CA ALA A 242 -24.77 -26.40 1.87
C ALA A 242 -25.87 -26.77 0.86
N ASP A 243 -27.10 -26.36 1.12
CA ASP A 243 -28.20 -26.51 0.17
C ASP A 243 -28.31 -25.25 -0.69
N LEU A 244 -27.48 -25.21 -1.73
CA LEU A 244 -27.38 -24.05 -2.62
C LEU A 244 -27.55 -24.50 -4.08
N GLN A 245 -28.60 -24.00 -4.73
CA GLN A 245 -28.85 -24.21 -6.14
C GLN A 245 -28.50 -22.96 -6.93
N ALA A 246 -28.02 -23.11 -8.16
CA ALA A 246 -27.55 -21.99 -8.99
C ALA A 246 -28.66 -20.99 -9.33
N ASP A 247 -29.90 -21.47 -9.47
CA ASP A 247 -31.10 -20.67 -9.73
C ASP A 247 -31.54 -19.77 -8.56
N ARG A 248 -31.02 -20.06 -7.35
CA ARG A 248 -31.24 -19.22 -6.14
C ARG A 248 -30.19 -18.17 -5.94
N LEU A 249 -29.15 -18.15 -6.77
CA LEU A 249 -28.12 -17.13 -6.72
C LEU A 249 -28.57 -15.88 -7.48
N GLN A 250 -28.26 -14.70 -6.93
CA GLN A 250 -28.49 -13.46 -7.65
C GLN A 250 -27.35 -13.22 -8.61
N LEU A 251 -27.70 -13.03 -9.89
CA LEU A 251 -26.74 -12.76 -10.95
C LEU A 251 -26.92 -11.32 -11.43
N THR A 252 -25.84 -10.56 -11.44
CA THR A 252 -25.81 -9.22 -12.00
C THR A 252 -24.77 -9.17 -13.10
N VAL A 253 -25.15 -8.66 -14.28
CA VAL A 253 -24.25 -8.44 -15.41
C VAL A 253 -24.46 -7.02 -15.93
N ALA A 254 -23.39 -6.25 -15.96
CA ALA A 254 -23.38 -4.90 -16.52
C ALA A 254 -22.22 -4.73 -17.50
N THR A 255 -22.45 -4.05 -18.62
CA THR A 255 -21.47 -3.85 -19.69
C THR A 255 -21.23 -2.35 -19.91
N GLY A 256 -20.02 -1.90 -19.78
CA GLY A 256 -19.64 -0.53 -20.08
C GLY A 256 -19.19 -0.38 -21.55
N PRO A 257 -19.61 0.72 -22.23
CA PRO A 257 -20.34 1.88 -21.67
C PRO A 257 -21.88 1.77 -21.71
N GLU A 258 -22.47 0.67 -22.16
CA GLU A 258 -23.92 0.55 -22.41
C GLU A 258 -24.77 0.64 -21.13
N ASP A 259 -24.33 0.02 -20.03
CA ASP A 259 -25.04 -0.06 -18.74
C ASP A 259 -24.43 0.88 -17.68
N GLU A 260 -24.22 2.15 -18.01
CA GLU A 260 -23.54 3.09 -17.10
C GLU A 260 -24.25 3.24 -15.75
N GLU A 261 -25.56 3.20 -15.74
CA GLU A 261 -26.38 3.33 -14.51
C GLU A 261 -26.18 2.11 -13.59
N GLU A 262 -26.22 0.89 -14.12
CA GLU A 262 -26.00 -0.34 -13.37
C GLU A 262 -24.56 -0.46 -12.87
N LEU A 263 -23.58 -0.04 -13.69
CA LEU A 263 -22.19 0.04 -13.26
C LEU A 263 -21.96 1.06 -12.15
N ARG A 264 -22.66 2.20 -12.19
CA ARG A 264 -22.62 3.20 -11.11
C ARG A 264 -23.21 2.62 -9.84
N ARG A 265 -24.37 1.98 -9.90
CA ARG A 265 -24.98 1.31 -8.75
C ARG A 265 -24.06 0.28 -8.12
N LEU A 266 -23.43 -0.60 -8.91
CA LEU A 266 -22.44 -1.56 -8.43
C LEU A 266 -21.27 -0.87 -7.74
N ARG A 267 -20.73 0.22 -8.31
CA ARG A 267 -19.66 0.99 -7.67
C ARG A 267 -20.09 1.59 -6.34
N ASP A 268 -21.29 2.12 -6.24
CA ASP A 268 -21.83 2.70 -4.99
C ASP A 268 -21.98 1.62 -3.91
N GLU A 269 -22.45 0.43 -4.26
CA GLU A 269 -22.53 -0.73 -3.36
C GLU A 269 -21.13 -1.13 -2.86
N TYR A 270 -20.15 -1.28 -3.77
CA TYR A 270 -18.77 -1.59 -3.41
C TYR A 270 -18.08 -0.49 -2.59
N ALA A 271 -18.41 0.77 -2.85
CA ALA A 271 -17.93 1.90 -2.05
C ALA A 271 -18.49 1.87 -0.62
N ALA A 272 -19.73 1.43 -0.45
CA ALA A 272 -20.32 1.23 0.87
C ALA A 272 -19.62 0.10 1.64
N ILE A 273 -19.36 -1.04 0.99
CA ILE A 273 -18.63 -2.16 1.58
C ILE A 273 -17.20 -1.73 1.98
N ASN A 274 -16.48 -1.09 1.08
CA ASN A 274 -15.11 -0.62 1.34
C ASN A 274 -15.04 0.35 2.53
N ARG A 275 -16.03 1.24 2.70
CA ARG A 275 -16.13 2.13 3.87
C ARG A 275 -16.43 1.37 5.16
N ALA A 276 -17.21 0.30 5.10
CA ALA A 276 -17.51 -0.53 6.27
C ALA A 276 -16.29 -1.36 6.72
N GLU A 277 -15.51 -1.86 5.75
CA GLU A 277 -14.26 -2.60 6.02
C GLU A 277 -13.12 -1.69 6.50
N HIS A 278 -13.08 -0.46 5.99
CA HIS A 278 -12.04 0.54 6.29
C HIS A 278 -12.69 1.87 6.72
N PRO A 279 -13.26 1.93 7.93
CA PRO A 279 -13.88 3.17 8.42
C PRO A 279 -12.83 4.29 8.51
N ASP A 280 -13.16 5.44 7.92
CA ASP A 280 -12.34 6.64 8.05
C ASP A 280 -12.07 6.93 9.53
N PRO A 281 -10.85 7.36 9.90
CA PRO A 281 -10.56 7.72 11.27
C PRO A 281 -11.49 8.86 11.71
N PRO A 282 -12.07 8.80 12.90
CA PRO A 282 -13.00 9.83 13.38
C PRO A 282 -12.27 11.18 13.42
N GLY A 283 -12.66 12.10 12.52
CA GLY A 283 -12.20 13.50 12.51
C GLY A 283 -11.27 13.90 11.35
N SER A 284 -11.54 13.48 10.11
CA SER A 284 -10.93 14.10 8.92
C SER A 284 -11.77 15.25 8.40
#